data_30a92fe0e9bb9425e131fe96ec18158a
#
_entry.id   30a92fe0e9bb9425e131fe96ec18158a
#
_cell.length_a   1.000
_cell.length_b   1.000
_cell.length_c   1.000
_cell.angle_alpha   90.00
_cell.angle_beta   90.00
_cell.angle_gamma   90.00
#
_symmetry.space_group_name_H-M   'P 1'
#
loop_
_entity.id
_entity.type
_entity.pdbx_description
1 polymer ?
#
loop_
_entity_poly.entity_id
_entity_poly.type
_entity_poly.pdbx_seq_one_letter_code
_entity_poly.pdbx_strand_id
1 'polypeptide(L)'
;MNAWEIWSYQPAGWPEPHPAVIVSAPNRVANKPDVNVLVCTSKTANRQALPFEVVLDEADGLDRQTLVKCDLFHLVKKDTLSNRRGDVSTERRRQIIATINRSNGWV
;
A
#
# COMPACT_ATOMS: atom_id res chain seq x y z
N MET A 1 -12.64 6.83 -4.50
CA MET A 1 -11.61 5.94 -3.95
C MET A 1 -11.83 4.53 -4.47
N ASN A 2 -10.77 3.89 -4.94
CA ASN A 2 -10.85 2.55 -5.55
C ASN A 2 -9.76 1.65 -4.98
N ALA A 3 -9.96 0.33 -5.07
CA ALA A 3 -8.94 -0.64 -4.72
C ALA A 3 -7.67 -0.42 -5.55
N TRP A 4 -6.51 -0.69 -4.96
CA TRP A 4 -5.17 -0.53 -5.54
C TRP A 4 -4.73 0.91 -5.75
N GLU A 5 -5.52 1.90 -5.35
CA GLU A 5 -5.04 3.28 -5.29
C GLU A 5 -4.09 3.46 -4.11
N ILE A 6 -3.18 4.40 -4.29
CA ILE A 6 -2.19 4.77 -3.26
C ILE A 6 -2.61 6.14 -2.72
N TRP A 7 -2.85 6.20 -1.41
CA TRP A 7 -3.28 7.42 -0.73
C TRP A 7 -2.32 7.75 0.40
N SER A 8 -2.28 9.01 0.82
CA SER A 8 -1.52 9.41 2.01
C SER A 8 -2.26 9.01 3.27
N TYR A 9 -1.54 8.42 4.21
CA TYR A 9 -2.04 7.96 5.50
C TYR A 9 -1.11 8.43 6.60
N GLN A 10 -1.66 9.11 7.60
CA GLN A 10 -0.88 9.60 8.74
C GLN A 10 -1.58 9.19 10.04
N PRO A 11 -1.20 8.06 10.64
CA PRO A 11 -1.71 7.66 11.95
C PRO A 11 -1.36 8.70 13.01
N ALA A 12 -2.17 8.76 14.07
CA ALA A 12 -1.89 9.63 15.21
C ALA A 12 -0.49 9.34 15.77
N GLY A 13 0.30 10.39 15.99
CA GLY A 13 1.65 10.28 16.52
C GLY A 13 2.75 10.13 15.48
N TRP A 14 2.40 9.93 14.21
CA TRP A 14 3.41 9.89 13.14
C TRP A 14 3.77 11.32 12.71
N PRO A 15 5.07 11.61 12.52
CA PRO A 15 5.49 12.98 12.19
C PRO A 15 5.10 13.43 10.77
N GLU A 16 4.87 12.48 9.85
CA GLU A 16 4.52 12.80 8.47
C GLU A 16 3.68 11.68 7.85
N PRO A 17 2.93 11.99 6.77
CA PRO A 17 2.14 10.96 6.08
C PRO A 17 3.02 9.98 5.32
N HIS A 18 2.55 8.75 5.22
CA HIS A 18 3.16 7.69 4.42
C HIS A 18 2.20 7.28 3.30
N PRO A 19 2.72 6.81 2.16
CA PRO A 19 1.86 6.19 1.16
C PRO A 19 1.25 4.92 1.73
N ALA A 20 0.00 4.65 1.36
CA ALA A 20 -0.69 3.42 1.73
C ALA A 20 -1.48 2.90 0.54
N VAL A 21 -1.37 1.62 0.28
CA VAL A 21 -2.06 0.95 -0.83
C VAL A 21 -3.37 0.37 -0.31
N ILE A 22 -4.48 0.71 -0.97
CA ILE A 22 -5.79 0.14 -0.63
C ILE A 22 -5.86 -1.27 -1.21
N VAL A 23 -6.05 -2.26 -0.34
CA VAL A 23 -6.07 -3.68 -0.73
C VAL A 23 -7.40 -4.38 -0.43
N SER A 24 -8.40 -3.65 0.02
CA SER A 24 -9.74 -4.21 0.18
C SER A 24 -10.41 -4.44 -1.17
N ALA A 25 -11.33 -5.41 -1.23
CA ALA A 25 -12.12 -5.66 -2.42
C ALA A 25 -12.90 -4.42 -2.86
N PRO A 26 -13.14 -4.24 -4.17
CA PRO A 26 -13.86 -3.06 -4.67
C PRO A 26 -15.20 -2.82 -4.00
N ASN A 27 -15.95 -3.89 -3.72
CA ASN A 27 -17.26 -3.79 -3.06
C ASN A 27 -17.14 -3.19 -1.64
N ARG A 28 -16.11 -3.60 -0.91
CA ARG A 28 -15.85 -3.03 0.42
C ARG A 28 -15.46 -1.56 0.33
N VAL A 29 -14.59 -1.23 -0.60
CA VAL A 29 -14.16 0.17 -0.80
C VAL A 29 -15.36 1.06 -1.10
N ALA A 30 -16.32 0.57 -1.90
CA ALA A 30 -17.50 1.34 -2.27
C ALA A 30 -18.52 1.48 -1.13
N ASN A 31 -18.67 0.46 -0.28
CA ASN A 31 -19.85 0.35 0.60
C ASN A 31 -19.54 0.40 2.10
N LYS A 32 -18.29 0.31 2.52
CA LYS A 32 -17.93 0.30 3.94
C LYS A 32 -17.13 1.55 4.30
N PRO A 33 -17.21 2.00 5.57
CA PRO A 33 -16.46 3.19 6.00
C PRO A 33 -14.98 2.94 6.21
N ASP A 34 -14.55 1.67 6.27
CA ASP A 34 -13.17 1.29 6.52
C ASP A 34 -12.64 0.34 5.46
N VAL A 35 -11.33 0.36 5.27
CA VAL A 35 -10.62 -0.47 4.30
C VAL A 35 -9.30 -0.94 4.88
N ASN A 36 -8.79 -2.06 4.37
CA ASN A 36 -7.44 -2.49 4.67
C ASN A 36 -6.45 -1.80 3.74
N VAL A 37 -5.34 -1.35 4.32
CA VAL A 37 -4.23 -0.79 3.55
C VAL A 37 -2.93 -1.47 3.92
N LEU A 38 -1.98 -1.44 2.99
CA LEU A 38 -0.58 -1.78 3.24
C LEU A 38 0.19 -0.48 3.32
N VAL A 39 0.82 -0.21 4.46
CA VAL A 39 1.59 1.02 4.63
C VAL A 39 2.94 0.88 3.95
N CYS A 40 3.38 1.96 3.33
CA CYS A 40 4.61 2.02 2.56
C CYS A 40 5.62 2.95 3.21
N THR A 41 6.90 2.70 2.95
CA THR A 41 8.00 3.58 3.37
C THR A 41 8.88 3.90 2.18
N SER A 42 9.53 5.07 2.19
CA SER A 42 10.49 5.42 1.14
C SER A 42 11.66 4.45 1.16
N LYS A 43 12.07 4.01 -0.04
CA LYS A 43 13.24 3.15 -0.19
C LYS A 43 14.50 4.00 -0.18
N THR A 44 15.44 3.68 0.71
CA THR A 44 16.75 4.33 0.70
C THR A 44 17.63 3.74 -0.41
N ALA A 45 18.58 4.53 -0.92
CA ALA A 45 19.36 4.17 -2.10
C ALA A 45 20.08 2.82 -1.99
N ASN A 46 20.55 2.46 -0.80
CA ASN A 46 21.35 1.24 -0.60
C ASN A 46 20.57 0.10 0.06
N ARG A 47 19.27 0.28 0.28
CA ARG A 47 18.45 -0.74 0.93
C ARG A 47 17.72 -1.56 -0.11
N GLN A 48 17.90 -2.86 -0.07
CA GLN A 48 17.14 -3.77 -0.92
C GLN A 48 15.82 -4.15 -0.24
N ALA A 49 14.81 -4.47 -1.06
CA ALA A 49 13.54 -4.96 -0.55
C ALA A 49 13.72 -6.30 0.17
N LEU A 50 13.11 -6.43 1.33
CA LEU A 50 13.04 -7.67 2.07
C LEU A 50 12.03 -8.63 1.41
N PRO A 51 12.04 -9.94 1.75
CA PRO A 51 11.14 -10.90 1.10
C PRO A 51 9.65 -10.57 1.20
N PHE A 52 9.22 -9.82 2.23
CA PHE A 52 7.83 -9.42 2.41
C PHE A 52 7.54 -8.02 1.86
N GLU A 53 8.48 -7.42 1.13
CA GLU A 53 8.33 -6.06 0.59
C GLU A 53 8.30 -6.10 -0.93
N VAL A 54 7.55 -5.17 -1.53
CA VAL A 54 7.49 -4.93 -2.97
C VAL A 54 7.86 -3.48 -3.25
N VAL A 55 8.70 -3.25 -4.26
CA VAL A 55 9.09 -1.90 -4.66
C VAL A 55 8.05 -1.33 -5.60
N LEU A 56 7.55 -0.13 -5.30
CA LEU A 56 6.79 0.70 -6.22
C LEU A 56 7.62 1.89 -6.65
N ASP A 57 7.31 2.49 -7.79
CA ASP A 57 8.05 3.61 -8.35
C ASP A 57 7.16 4.50 -9.23
N GLU A 58 7.75 5.23 -10.17
CA GLU A 58 7.02 6.12 -11.07
C GLU A 58 6.02 5.40 -11.98
N ALA A 59 6.19 4.11 -12.24
CA ALA A 59 5.22 3.32 -12.98
C ALA A 59 3.89 3.20 -12.23
N ASP A 60 3.91 3.42 -10.92
CA ASP A 60 2.74 3.40 -10.04
C ASP A 60 2.27 4.82 -9.69
N GLY A 61 2.86 5.83 -10.30
CA GLY A 61 2.52 7.23 -10.08
C GLY A 61 3.25 7.90 -8.93
N LEU A 62 4.23 7.24 -8.33
CA LEU A 62 4.99 7.80 -7.22
C LEU A 62 6.22 8.57 -7.70
N ASP A 63 6.65 9.56 -6.92
CA ASP A 63 7.80 10.40 -7.26
C ASP A 63 9.14 9.80 -6.85
N ARG A 64 9.13 8.70 -6.12
CA ARG A 64 10.35 8.01 -5.67
C ARG A 64 10.08 6.54 -5.44
N GLN A 65 11.15 5.74 -5.34
CA GLN A 65 11.02 4.33 -4.99
C GLN A 65 10.47 4.19 -3.57
N THR A 66 9.51 3.29 -3.42
CA THR A 66 8.75 3.12 -2.19
C THR A 66 8.60 1.62 -1.92
N LEU A 67 8.67 1.21 -0.66
CA LEU A 67 8.52 -0.18 -0.26
C LEU A 67 7.14 -0.41 0.34
N VAL A 68 6.39 -1.35 -0.23
CA VAL A 68 5.11 -1.79 0.32
C VAL A 68 5.38 -2.95 1.28
N LYS A 69 4.88 -2.84 2.50
CA LYS A 69 5.00 -3.89 3.52
C LYS A 69 3.83 -4.85 3.40
N CYS A 70 4.06 -5.99 2.74
CA CYS A 70 2.98 -6.92 2.38
C CYS A 70 2.55 -7.85 3.53
N ASP A 71 3.22 -7.79 4.67
CA ASP A 71 2.88 -8.57 5.86
C ASP A 71 2.13 -7.78 6.93
N LEU A 72 1.95 -6.46 6.73
CA LEU A 72 1.33 -5.57 7.71
C LEU A 72 0.08 -4.92 7.13
N PHE A 73 -1.07 -5.43 7.53
CA PHE A 73 -2.36 -4.85 7.17
C PHE A 73 -2.81 -3.88 8.26
N HIS A 74 -3.27 -2.70 7.84
CA HIS A 74 -3.90 -1.74 8.74
C HIS A 74 -5.34 -1.56 8.32
N LEU A 75 -6.27 -1.75 9.24
CA LEU A 75 -7.67 -1.41 9.02
C LEU A 75 -7.84 0.08 9.37
N VAL A 76 -8.20 0.89 8.40
CA VAL A 76 -8.29 2.34 8.56
C VAL A 76 -9.64 2.85 8.07
N LYS A 77 -10.12 3.95 8.66
CA LYS A 77 -11.29 4.65 8.14
C LYS A 77 -10.92 5.39 6.86
N LYS A 78 -11.77 5.32 5.84
CA LYS A 78 -11.52 5.97 4.55
C LYS A 78 -11.28 7.48 4.69
N ASP A 79 -11.93 8.14 5.63
CA ASP A 79 -11.78 9.57 5.86
C ASP A 79 -10.42 9.96 6.47
N THR A 80 -9.62 8.99 6.94
CA THR A 80 -8.25 9.25 7.39
C THR A 80 -7.24 9.19 6.26
N LEU A 81 -7.66 8.80 5.07
CA LEU A 81 -6.82 8.80 3.87
C LEU A 81 -7.01 10.12 3.12
N SER A 82 -5.91 10.73 2.70
CA SER A 82 -5.91 11.99 1.98
C SER A 82 -4.98 11.92 0.78
N ASN A 83 -5.17 12.82 -0.18
CA ASN A 83 -4.28 12.97 -1.34
C ASN A 83 -3.96 11.66 -2.06
N ARG A 84 -4.75 11.34 -3.08
CA ARG A 84 -4.42 10.21 -3.94
C ARG A 84 -3.05 10.45 -4.59
N ARG A 85 -2.13 9.50 -4.40
CA ARG A 85 -0.75 9.63 -4.84
C ARG A 85 -0.43 8.82 -6.09
N GLY A 86 -1.20 7.79 -6.38
CA GLY A 86 -0.97 6.94 -7.53
C GLY A 86 -1.90 5.76 -7.56
N ASP A 87 -1.56 4.81 -8.40
CA ASP A 87 -2.35 3.61 -8.68
C ASP A 87 -1.38 2.47 -8.99
N VAL A 88 -1.48 1.38 -8.27
CA VAL A 88 -0.56 0.25 -8.45
C VAL A 88 -0.77 -0.37 -9.83
N SER A 89 0.30 -0.51 -10.61
CA SER A 89 0.25 -1.12 -11.93
C SER A 89 -0.18 -2.59 -11.84
N THR A 90 -0.76 -3.12 -12.91
CA THR A 90 -1.27 -4.49 -12.94
C THR A 90 -0.20 -5.51 -12.57
N GLU A 91 1.02 -5.35 -13.08
CA GLU A 91 2.12 -6.25 -12.76
C GLU A 91 2.50 -6.20 -11.28
N ARG A 92 2.56 -4.99 -10.72
CA ARG A 92 2.89 -4.82 -9.30
C ARG A 92 1.79 -5.37 -8.40
N ARG A 93 0.52 -5.28 -8.81
CA ARG A 93 -0.60 -5.93 -8.08
C ARG A 93 -0.36 -7.43 -7.95
N ARG A 94 0.08 -8.07 -9.03
CA ARG A 94 0.40 -9.51 -9.01
C ARG A 94 1.54 -9.81 -8.04
N GLN A 95 2.59 -8.99 -8.05
CA GLN A 95 3.72 -9.14 -7.13
C GLN A 95 3.28 -8.99 -5.68
N ILE A 96 2.44 -7.99 -5.40
CA ILE A 96 1.92 -7.76 -4.05
C ILE A 96 1.09 -8.95 -3.59
N ILE A 97 0.18 -9.44 -4.42
CA ILE A 97 -0.67 -10.59 -4.08
C ILE A 97 0.19 -11.82 -3.76
N ALA A 98 1.16 -12.12 -4.62
CA ALA A 98 2.06 -13.26 -4.40
C ALA A 98 2.87 -13.10 -3.10
N THR A 99 3.33 -11.87 -2.84
CA THR A 99 4.10 -11.57 -1.63
C THR A 99 3.25 -11.66 -0.37
N ILE A 100 2.00 -11.17 -0.42
CA ILE A 100 1.05 -11.32 0.69
C ILE A 100 0.86 -12.80 1.02
N ASN A 101 0.56 -13.62 0.02
CA ASN A 101 0.31 -15.04 0.22
C ASN A 101 1.52 -15.74 0.82
N ARG A 102 2.70 -15.49 0.29
CA ARG A 102 3.94 -16.08 0.78
C ARG A 102 4.28 -15.63 2.20
N SER A 103 4.13 -14.32 2.46
CA SER A 103 4.49 -13.74 3.75
C SER A 103 3.56 -14.18 4.88
N ASN A 104 2.32 -14.53 4.54
CA ASN A 104 1.32 -14.99 5.51
C ASN A 104 1.19 -16.52 5.52
N GLY A 105 1.95 -17.23 4.70
CA GLY A 105 1.88 -18.67 4.64
C GLY A 105 0.60 -19.22 4.01
N TRP A 106 -0.03 -18.46 3.12
CA TRP A 106 -1.32 -18.82 2.50
C TRP A 106 -1.19 -19.59 1.18
N VAL A 107 0.00 -20.01 0.87
CA VAL A 107 0.26 -20.78 -0.37
C VAL A 107 0.55 -22.23 -0.08
#